data_52f79334c0f4d04401b52c949940717b
#
_entry.id   52f79334c0f4d04401b52c949940717b
#
_cell.length_a   1.000
_cell.length_b   1.000
_cell.length_c   1.000
_cell.angle_alpha   90.00
_cell.angle_beta   90.00
_cell.angle_gamma   90.00
#
_symmetry.space_group_name_H-M   'P 1'
#
loop_
_entity.id
_entity.type
_entity.pdbx_description
1 polymer ?
#
loop_
_entity_poly.entity_id
_entity_poly.type
_entity_poly.pdbx_seq_one_letter_code
_entity_poly.pdbx_strand_id
1 'polypeptide(L)'
;MKEIGKIADGATESIASVILYQGVESWVSSEELVLVENGARTPYSKVLGVLRKGLGRNDFLNTSYYKPELAYVKHGGEPSGAREVFSFSVLVIGDVSQPGAVSINRGIISPGSKVSVFDTEDPLAKYLAPTAKLPGNLMAALDRHRNWAIPADASYIPYHVGVYGTTGSGKSWLAKNVLIPFYLQNGYSVLVLDWSGADYSQELRKNSIPLSEISMGPNAVFSYMSERTSGFFSNRNLEAVMEELCDDWENLAKMGSEKAFDQIQKSLNAVNTNRQDYQMAFNVAKRRFLRRLTPQALESLMGKKPIQELLNDLSKSRLIVIDMSGFRSDVKLSFFLALADALYSKMSEGEDMSTSIIIDEAPQYSPFKPEGLQVQATDSLRDLAALGRKHKLNLTLLSQGIAGDIGVNAAIRRNLNTSFYGRLHPLDVVGQGGAKEWLEPYGITPEYMLNLQAGQFYFAGLMNPSFMPLLLYFEPNDELAQLAEQLREGGKEKEVHRAGR
;
A
#
# COMPACT_ATOMS: atom_id res chain seq x y z
N MET A 1 -4.84 2.11 -34.78
CA MET A 1 -3.47 1.59 -34.44
C MET A 1 -2.50 2.01 -35.51
N LYS A 2 -1.29 2.42 -35.12
CA LYS A 2 -0.24 2.88 -36.02
C LYS A 2 0.96 1.91 -35.96
N GLU A 3 1.38 1.34 -37.11
CA GLU A 3 2.54 0.46 -37.17
C GLU A 3 3.81 1.26 -36.91
N ILE A 4 4.68 0.75 -36.02
CA ILE A 4 5.91 1.43 -35.57
C ILE A 4 7.18 0.71 -35.98
N GLY A 5 7.10 -0.56 -36.31
CA GLY A 5 8.29 -1.34 -36.64
C GLY A 5 8.04 -2.84 -36.73
N LYS A 6 9.11 -3.60 -36.72
CA LYS A 6 9.08 -5.07 -36.79
C LYS A 6 9.95 -5.69 -35.71
N ILE A 7 9.53 -6.87 -35.25
CA ILE A 7 10.31 -7.69 -34.33
C ILE A 7 11.63 -8.10 -34.93
N ALA A 8 12.71 -7.89 -34.20
CA ALA A 8 14.06 -8.35 -34.53
C ALA A 8 14.21 -9.86 -34.28
N ASP A 9 15.35 -10.39 -34.61
CA ASP A 9 15.77 -11.75 -34.25
C ASP A 9 15.98 -11.89 -32.72
N GLY A 10 16.04 -13.14 -32.23
CA GLY A 10 16.26 -13.45 -30.82
C GLY A 10 15.05 -13.21 -29.90
N ALA A 11 13.85 -13.08 -30.48
CA ALA A 11 12.61 -12.96 -29.70
C ALA A 11 12.23 -14.29 -29.03
N THR A 12 11.68 -14.18 -27.83
CA THR A 12 11.15 -15.30 -27.04
C THR A 12 9.64 -15.20 -26.90
N GLU A 13 9.03 -16.01 -26.02
CA GLU A 13 7.61 -15.92 -25.65
C GLU A 13 7.31 -14.74 -24.70
N SER A 14 8.33 -14.24 -24.00
CA SER A 14 8.17 -13.21 -22.95
C SER A 14 8.79 -11.85 -23.28
N ILE A 15 9.79 -11.84 -24.16
CA ILE A 15 10.50 -10.63 -24.54
C ILE A 15 10.91 -10.66 -26.01
N ALA A 16 10.78 -9.51 -26.67
CA ALA A 16 11.23 -9.30 -28.04
C ALA A 16 11.84 -7.89 -28.18
N SER A 17 12.64 -7.67 -29.22
CA SER A 17 13.08 -6.33 -29.59
C SER A 17 12.32 -5.88 -30.84
N VAL A 18 11.81 -4.64 -30.83
CA VAL A 18 11.24 -4.01 -32.02
C VAL A 18 12.27 -3.07 -32.65
N ILE A 19 12.54 -3.20 -33.95
CA ILE A 19 13.28 -2.22 -34.71
C ILE A 19 12.27 -1.20 -35.26
N LEU A 20 12.45 0.07 -34.86
CA LEU A 20 11.57 1.14 -35.29
C LEU A 20 11.79 1.52 -36.76
N TYR A 21 10.73 1.89 -37.44
CA TYR A 21 10.81 2.56 -38.72
C TYR A 21 11.40 3.96 -38.59
N GLN A 22 12.04 4.45 -39.62
CA GLN A 22 12.64 5.78 -39.63
C GLN A 22 11.61 6.88 -39.30
N GLY A 23 11.95 7.77 -38.38
CA GLY A 23 11.10 8.87 -37.92
C GLY A 23 10.12 8.51 -36.81
N VAL A 24 9.96 7.22 -36.49
CA VAL A 24 9.09 6.76 -35.38
C VAL A 24 9.71 7.09 -34.04
N GLU A 25 11.02 7.05 -33.92
CA GLU A 25 11.80 7.38 -32.73
C GLU A 25 11.51 8.78 -32.14
N SER A 26 11.01 9.68 -32.97
CA SER A 26 10.71 11.06 -32.57
C SER A 26 9.43 11.19 -31.70
N TRP A 27 8.54 10.20 -31.71
CA TRP A 27 7.25 10.26 -31.01
C TRP A 27 6.89 9.02 -30.19
N VAL A 28 7.53 7.87 -30.43
CA VAL A 28 7.36 6.68 -29.59
C VAL A 28 8.27 6.74 -28.37
N SER A 29 7.78 6.30 -27.22
CA SER A 29 8.56 6.31 -25.98
C SER A 29 8.32 5.04 -25.15
N SER A 30 9.08 4.89 -24.05
CA SER A 30 8.86 3.82 -23.08
C SER A 30 7.47 3.94 -22.44
N GLU A 31 6.98 2.81 -21.93
CA GLU A 31 5.64 2.61 -21.31
C GLU A 31 4.46 2.72 -22.31
N GLU A 32 4.71 2.80 -23.62
CA GLU A 32 3.67 2.64 -24.64
C GLU A 32 3.19 1.19 -24.71
N LEU A 33 1.88 0.98 -24.79
CA LEU A 33 1.28 -0.32 -25.05
C LEU A 33 1.28 -0.62 -26.55
N VAL A 34 1.67 -1.83 -26.90
CA VAL A 34 1.80 -2.28 -28.29
C VAL A 34 1.09 -3.60 -28.53
N LEU A 35 0.61 -3.75 -29.76
CA LEU A 35 0.11 -5.01 -30.29
C LEU A 35 1.11 -5.59 -31.28
N VAL A 36 1.50 -6.84 -31.07
CA VAL A 36 2.34 -7.59 -31.98
C VAL A 36 1.47 -8.59 -32.75
N GLU A 37 1.48 -8.51 -34.09
CA GLU A 37 0.80 -9.47 -34.96
C GLU A 37 1.76 -10.62 -35.27
N ASN A 38 1.63 -11.73 -34.54
CA ASN A 38 2.52 -12.91 -34.67
C ASN A 38 2.04 -13.87 -35.77
N GLY A 39 2.01 -13.36 -36.99
CA GLY A 39 1.41 -14.04 -38.14
C GLY A 39 2.09 -15.34 -38.62
N ALA A 40 3.35 -15.57 -38.20
CA ALA A 40 4.04 -16.82 -38.56
C ALA A 40 3.51 -18.03 -37.73
N ARG A 41 2.90 -17.78 -36.58
CA ARG A 41 2.29 -18.83 -35.75
C ARG A 41 0.86 -19.18 -36.24
N THR A 42 0.04 -18.18 -36.36
CA THR A 42 -1.27 -18.24 -37.02
C THR A 42 -1.67 -16.82 -37.47
N PRO A 43 -2.50 -16.66 -38.52
CA PRO A 43 -2.95 -15.34 -38.99
C PRO A 43 -3.68 -14.52 -37.92
N TYR A 44 -4.13 -15.15 -36.84
CA TYR A 44 -4.93 -14.54 -35.76
C TYR A 44 -4.13 -14.35 -34.46
N SER A 45 -2.87 -14.80 -34.40
CA SER A 45 -2.05 -14.69 -33.20
C SER A 45 -1.66 -13.23 -32.95
N LYS A 46 -2.11 -12.70 -31.79
CA LYS A 46 -1.84 -11.34 -31.35
C LYS A 46 -1.33 -11.34 -29.93
N VAL A 47 -0.30 -10.54 -29.69
CA VAL A 47 0.34 -10.42 -28.39
C VAL A 47 0.30 -8.96 -27.96
N LEU A 48 -0.19 -8.71 -26.74
CA LEU A 48 -0.13 -7.42 -26.09
C LEU A 48 1.19 -7.29 -25.36
N GLY A 49 1.86 -6.16 -25.49
CA GLY A 49 3.12 -5.87 -24.81
C GLY A 49 3.25 -4.41 -24.42
N VAL A 50 4.31 -4.11 -23.69
CA VAL A 50 4.71 -2.75 -23.29
C VAL A 50 6.14 -2.48 -23.74
N LEU A 51 6.40 -1.26 -24.23
CA LEU A 51 7.73 -0.84 -24.67
C LEU A 51 8.57 -0.39 -23.46
N ARG A 52 9.78 -0.95 -23.34
CA ARG A 52 10.77 -0.53 -22.33
C ARG A 52 12.17 -0.61 -22.91
N LYS A 53 13.16 -0.02 -22.23
CA LYS A 53 14.57 -0.08 -22.58
C LYS A 53 14.84 0.34 -24.04
N GLY A 54 14.49 1.59 -24.35
CA GLY A 54 14.82 2.19 -25.64
C GLY A 54 16.33 2.25 -25.85
N LEU A 55 16.78 1.93 -27.06
CA LEU A 55 18.20 1.90 -27.42
C LEU A 55 18.41 2.44 -28.83
N GLY A 56 19.23 3.47 -28.94
CA GLY A 56 19.77 3.95 -30.23
C GLY A 56 21.15 3.35 -30.50
N ARG A 57 21.38 2.88 -31.70
CA ARG A 57 22.66 2.33 -32.15
C ARG A 57 23.08 2.94 -33.48
N ASN A 58 24.36 3.22 -33.59
CA ASN A 58 25.03 3.51 -34.85
C ASN A 58 26.39 2.82 -34.80
N ASP A 59 26.59 1.83 -35.67
CA ASP A 59 27.83 1.01 -35.68
C ASP A 59 29.09 1.82 -35.91
N PHE A 60 29.02 2.96 -36.59
CA PHE A 60 30.17 3.85 -36.79
C PHE A 60 30.57 4.60 -35.55
N LEU A 61 29.65 4.79 -34.58
CA LEU A 61 29.90 5.48 -33.35
C LEU A 61 30.27 4.53 -32.19
N ASN A 62 30.52 3.24 -32.50
CA ASN A 62 30.92 2.28 -31.49
C ASN A 62 32.32 2.59 -30.95
N THR A 63 32.40 3.02 -29.68
CA THR A 63 33.65 3.40 -29.01
C THR A 63 34.59 2.22 -28.72
N SER A 64 34.11 0.97 -28.81
CA SER A 64 34.94 -0.24 -28.62
C SER A 64 35.85 -0.53 -29.79
N TYR A 65 35.61 0.08 -30.97
CA TYR A 65 36.40 -0.12 -32.17
C TYR A 65 36.72 1.21 -32.80
N TYR A 66 38.01 1.44 -33.09
CA TYR A 66 38.44 2.65 -33.81
C TYR A 66 38.09 2.46 -35.31
N LYS A 67 37.11 3.27 -35.77
CA LYS A 67 36.71 3.32 -37.17
C LYS A 67 36.96 4.72 -37.76
N PRO A 68 37.17 4.88 -39.08
CA PRO A 68 37.38 6.18 -39.70
C PRO A 68 36.27 7.19 -39.40
N GLU A 69 35.02 6.74 -39.31
CA GLU A 69 33.87 7.57 -39.02
C GLU A 69 33.92 8.15 -37.58
N LEU A 70 34.45 7.40 -36.61
CA LEU A 70 34.64 7.91 -35.25
C LEU A 70 35.66 9.07 -35.26
N ALA A 71 36.72 8.95 -36.05
CA ALA A 71 37.68 10.05 -36.24
C ALA A 71 37.03 11.28 -36.92
N TYR A 72 36.18 11.06 -37.89
CA TYR A 72 35.43 12.14 -38.58
C TYR A 72 34.52 12.89 -37.58
N VAL A 73 33.76 12.18 -36.78
CA VAL A 73 32.93 12.77 -35.72
C VAL A 73 33.78 13.48 -34.65
N LYS A 74 34.93 12.90 -34.27
CA LYS A 74 35.88 13.54 -33.32
C LYS A 74 36.35 14.91 -33.80
N HIS A 75 36.41 15.13 -35.12
CA HIS A 75 36.78 16.40 -35.74
C HIS A 75 35.59 17.28 -36.11
N GLY A 76 34.39 17.00 -35.57
CA GLY A 76 33.19 17.82 -35.74
C GLY A 76 32.38 17.47 -37.01
N GLY A 77 32.67 16.37 -37.65
CA GLY A 77 31.84 15.86 -38.76
C GLY A 77 30.57 15.18 -38.28
N GLU A 78 29.51 15.21 -39.08
CA GLU A 78 28.26 14.51 -38.79
C GLU A 78 28.30 13.06 -39.27
N PRO A 79 27.93 12.07 -38.45
CA PRO A 79 27.86 10.69 -38.85
C PRO A 79 26.74 10.45 -39.87
N SER A 80 26.88 9.43 -40.66
CA SER A 80 25.81 9.02 -41.57
C SER A 80 24.61 8.48 -40.83
N GLY A 81 23.45 9.14 -40.90
CA GLY A 81 22.18 8.68 -40.34
C GLY A 81 21.63 7.40 -40.99
N ALA A 82 22.17 6.99 -42.13
CA ALA A 82 21.72 5.77 -42.83
C ALA A 82 21.96 4.45 -42.07
N ARG A 83 22.76 4.47 -40.99
CA ARG A 83 23.07 3.31 -40.13
C ARG A 83 22.56 3.44 -38.71
N GLU A 84 21.75 4.42 -38.44
CA GLU A 84 21.08 4.55 -37.15
C GLU A 84 19.95 3.54 -37.04
N VAL A 85 19.92 2.83 -35.93
CA VAL A 85 18.89 1.87 -35.61
C VAL A 85 18.37 2.19 -34.20
N PHE A 86 17.09 2.50 -34.13
CA PHE A 86 16.39 2.68 -32.86
C PHE A 86 15.53 1.45 -32.57
N SER A 87 15.54 1.04 -31.32
CA SER A 87 14.80 -0.15 -30.88
C SER A 87 14.26 0.02 -29.48
N PHE A 88 13.20 -0.71 -29.15
CA PHE A 88 12.72 -0.91 -27.81
C PHE A 88 12.60 -2.41 -27.50
N SER A 89 12.71 -2.77 -26.23
CA SER A 89 12.26 -4.08 -25.76
C SER A 89 10.74 -4.07 -25.66
N VAL A 90 10.09 -5.05 -26.29
CA VAL A 90 8.68 -5.38 -26.11
C VAL A 90 8.58 -6.43 -25.00
N LEU A 91 8.06 -6.06 -23.85
CA LEU A 91 7.81 -6.98 -22.75
C LEU A 91 6.37 -7.46 -22.84
N VAL A 92 6.18 -8.75 -22.92
CA VAL A 92 4.89 -9.38 -23.24
C VAL A 92 3.97 -9.35 -22.03
N ILE A 93 2.85 -8.67 -22.15
CA ILE A 93 1.75 -8.72 -21.17
C ILE A 93 0.99 -10.04 -21.32
N GLY A 94 0.70 -10.46 -22.56
CA GLY A 94 0.01 -11.73 -22.79
C GLY A 94 -0.50 -11.92 -24.22
N ASP A 95 -1.05 -13.09 -24.47
CA ASP A 95 -1.73 -13.45 -25.72
C ASP A 95 -3.18 -12.91 -25.67
N VAL A 96 -3.54 -12.14 -26.69
CA VAL A 96 -4.86 -11.52 -26.90
C VAL A 96 -5.51 -11.98 -28.19
N SER A 97 -5.11 -13.14 -28.69
CA SER A 97 -5.67 -13.74 -29.91
C SER A 97 -7.15 -14.08 -29.79
N GLN A 98 -7.58 -14.41 -28.57
CA GLN A 98 -9.01 -14.66 -28.27
C GLN A 98 -9.65 -13.37 -27.77
N PRO A 99 -10.83 -12.99 -28.28
CA PRO A 99 -11.53 -11.81 -27.81
C PRO A 99 -11.88 -11.90 -26.31
N GLY A 100 -11.68 -10.80 -25.58
CA GLY A 100 -12.23 -10.62 -24.23
C GLY A 100 -11.38 -11.16 -23.08
N ALA A 101 -10.15 -11.67 -23.32
CA ALA A 101 -9.26 -12.07 -22.24
C ALA A 101 -7.77 -11.98 -22.62
N VAL A 102 -6.94 -11.69 -21.65
CA VAL A 102 -5.48 -11.85 -21.78
C VAL A 102 -5.09 -13.18 -21.14
N SER A 103 -4.35 -13.98 -21.89
CA SER A 103 -3.80 -15.23 -21.38
C SER A 103 -2.27 -15.21 -21.43
N ILE A 104 -1.64 -16.13 -20.71
CA ILE A 104 -0.17 -16.25 -20.75
C ILE A 104 0.25 -16.61 -22.17
N ASN A 105 1.11 -15.79 -22.75
CA ASN A 105 1.71 -16.14 -24.05
C ASN A 105 2.71 -17.30 -23.87
N ARG A 106 2.48 -18.38 -24.59
CA ARG A 106 3.37 -19.57 -24.62
C ARG A 106 3.99 -19.79 -25.99
N GLY A 107 3.77 -18.87 -26.91
CA GLY A 107 4.28 -18.96 -28.26
C GLY A 107 5.43 -18.01 -28.49
N ILE A 108 6.47 -18.51 -29.17
CA ILE A 108 7.59 -17.68 -29.61
C ILE A 108 7.07 -16.60 -30.56
N ILE A 109 7.50 -15.37 -30.33
CA ILE A 109 7.21 -14.25 -31.24
C ILE A 109 8.14 -14.35 -32.43
N SER A 110 7.58 -14.40 -33.65
CA SER A 110 8.37 -14.56 -34.86
C SER A 110 9.07 -13.27 -35.26
N PRO A 111 10.34 -13.32 -35.62
CA PRO A 111 11.03 -12.19 -36.24
C PRO A 111 10.27 -11.68 -37.50
N GLY A 112 10.29 -10.37 -37.71
CA GLY A 112 9.54 -9.71 -38.76
C GLY A 112 8.06 -9.48 -38.50
N SER A 113 7.52 -9.96 -37.34
CA SER A 113 6.16 -9.64 -36.87
C SER A 113 5.97 -8.13 -36.76
N LYS A 114 4.80 -7.64 -37.17
CA LYS A 114 4.45 -6.21 -37.09
C LYS A 114 4.16 -5.80 -35.66
N VAL A 115 4.62 -4.62 -35.28
CA VAL A 115 4.37 -3.99 -34.00
C VAL A 115 3.64 -2.68 -34.23
N SER A 116 2.51 -2.51 -33.57
CA SER A 116 1.69 -1.29 -33.66
C SER A 116 1.38 -0.72 -32.28
N VAL A 117 1.38 0.61 -32.15
CA VAL A 117 0.87 1.32 -30.96
C VAL A 117 -0.64 1.56 -31.11
N PHE A 118 -1.31 1.65 -29.97
CA PHE A 118 -2.71 2.05 -29.91
C PHE A 118 -2.79 3.58 -29.94
N ASP A 119 -3.62 4.13 -30.81
CA ASP A 119 -3.81 5.59 -30.95
C ASP A 119 -5.17 6.05 -30.36
N THR A 120 -6.25 5.34 -30.67
CA THR A 120 -7.60 5.69 -30.24
C THR A 120 -8.29 4.60 -29.46
N GLU A 121 -7.98 3.33 -29.73
CA GLU A 121 -8.52 2.19 -28.98
C GLU A 121 -7.84 2.09 -27.60
N ASP A 122 -8.64 1.93 -26.56
CA ASP A 122 -8.15 1.65 -25.20
C ASP A 122 -7.92 0.13 -25.01
N PRO A 123 -6.66 -0.33 -25.01
CA PRO A 123 -6.36 -1.75 -24.83
C PRO A 123 -6.61 -2.21 -23.39
N LEU A 124 -6.62 -1.29 -22.42
CA LEU A 124 -6.91 -1.63 -21.02
C LEU A 124 -8.38 -2.02 -20.87
N ALA A 125 -9.30 -1.22 -21.39
CA ALA A 125 -10.72 -1.53 -21.39
C ALA A 125 -11.03 -2.79 -22.24
N LYS A 126 -10.35 -2.94 -23.37
CA LYS A 126 -10.61 -4.01 -24.31
C LYS A 126 -10.10 -5.39 -23.88
N TYR A 127 -8.89 -5.46 -23.32
CA TYR A 127 -8.20 -6.72 -23.05
C TYR A 127 -8.04 -6.98 -21.55
N LEU A 128 -7.66 -5.97 -20.76
CA LEU A 128 -7.32 -6.16 -19.37
C LEU A 128 -8.55 -6.13 -18.45
N ALA A 129 -9.50 -5.23 -18.66
CA ALA A 129 -10.71 -5.19 -17.83
C ALA A 129 -11.53 -6.49 -17.89
N PRO A 130 -11.72 -7.15 -19.05
CA PRO A 130 -12.41 -8.43 -19.11
C PRO A 130 -11.64 -9.59 -18.46
N THR A 131 -10.33 -9.45 -18.24
CA THR A 131 -9.50 -10.47 -17.59
C THR A 131 -9.72 -10.51 -16.07
N ALA A 132 -10.16 -9.39 -15.48
CA ALA A 132 -10.47 -9.32 -14.05
C ALA A 132 -11.70 -10.16 -13.68
N LYS A 133 -11.63 -10.88 -12.56
CA LYS A 133 -12.77 -11.67 -12.04
C LYS A 133 -13.90 -10.78 -11.55
N LEU A 134 -13.53 -9.70 -10.86
CA LEU A 134 -14.44 -8.64 -10.42
C LEU A 134 -13.88 -7.30 -10.92
N PRO A 135 -14.22 -6.89 -12.17
CA PRO A 135 -13.64 -5.72 -12.78
C PRO A 135 -14.06 -4.44 -12.06
N GLY A 136 -13.12 -3.60 -11.75
CA GLY A 136 -13.28 -2.23 -11.28
C GLY A 136 -12.24 -1.34 -11.95
N ASN A 137 -12.35 -0.03 -11.81
CA ASN A 137 -11.40 0.93 -12.32
C ASN A 137 -10.78 1.70 -11.16
N LEU A 138 -9.45 1.82 -11.16
CA LEU A 138 -8.78 2.78 -10.31
C LEU A 138 -9.08 4.20 -10.83
N MET A 139 -9.23 5.16 -9.93
CA MET A 139 -9.32 6.59 -10.30
C MET A 139 -7.94 7.11 -10.71
N ALA A 140 -7.33 6.43 -11.67
CA ALA A 140 -6.02 6.70 -12.23
C ALA A 140 -6.01 6.33 -13.70
N ALA A 141 -5.15 6.95 -14.47
CA ALA A 141 -4.97 6.69 -15.89
C ALA A 141 -3.61 6.06 -16.18
N LEU A 142 -3.46 5.45 -17.35
CA LEU A 142 -2.15 5.06 -17.85
C LEU A 142 -1.31 6.32 -18.08
N ASP A 143 -0.07 6.34 -17.62
CA ASP A 143 0.79 7.54 -17.69
C ASP A 143 0.91 8.11 -19.09
N ARG A 144 1.03 7.25 -20.11
CA ARG A 144 1.15 7.66 -21.51
C ARG A 144 -0.18 8.04 -22.18
N HIS A 145 -1.30 7.60 -21.61
CA HIS A 145 -2.64 7.81 -22.16
C HIS A 145 -3.61 8.15 -21.04
N ARG A 146 -3.70 9.43 -20.71
CA ARG A 146 -4.46 9.93 -19.53
C ARG A 146 -5.98 9.76 -19.64
N ASN A 147 -6.50 9.37 -20.79
CA ASN A 147 -7.89 9.00 -21.01
C ASN A 147 -8.18 7.49 -20.85
N TRP A 148 -7.16 6.68 -20.63
CA TRP A 148 -7.32 5.24 -20.42
C TRP A 148 -7.28 4.90 -18.93
N ALA A 149 -8.47 4.60 -18.37
CA ALA A 149 -8.58 4.24 -16.97
C ALA A 149 -7.87 2.91 -16.68
N ILE A 150 -7.23 2.81 -15.53
CA ILE A 150 -6.53 1.59 -15.11
C ILE A 150 -7.55 0.60 -14.53
N PRO A 151 -7.78 -0.56 -15.16
CA PRO A 151 -8.60 -1.60 -14.60
C PRO A 151 -7.91 -2.28 -13.42
N ALA A 152 -8.69 -2.70 -12.43
CA ALA A 152 -8.22 -3.49 -11.31
C ALA A 152 -9.20 -4.62 -11.00
N ASP A 153 -8.70 -5.74 -10.51
CA ASP A 153 -9.53 -6.85 -10.06
C ASP A 153 -9.84 -6.71 -8.57
N ALA A 154 -11.07 -6.26 -8.27
CA ALA A 154 -11.53 -6.04 -6.91
C ALA A 154 -11.64 -7.33 -6.08
N SER A 155 -11.65 -8.51 -6.70
CA SER A 155 -11.65 -9.79 -5.97
C SER A 155 -10.37 -10.00 -5.15
N TYR A 156 -9.32 -9.26 -5.46
CA TYR A 156 -8.04 -9.31 -4.75
C TYR A 156 -7.84 -8.19 -3.73
N ILE A 157 -8.84 -7.35 -3.46
CA ILE A 157 -8.75 -6.35 -2.37
C ILE A 157 -8.30 -7.00 -1.06
N PRO A 158 -8.86 -8.16 -0.60
CA PRO A 158 -8.46 -8.77 0.67
C PRO A 158 -7.03 -9.31 0.73
N TYR A 159 -6.28 -9.23 -0.37
CA TYR A 159 -4.90 -9.74 -0.45
C TYR A 159 -3.83 -8.70 -0.11
N HIS A 160 -4.25 -7.61 0.49
CA HIS A 160 -3.44 -6.52 1.04
C HIS A 160 -2.61 -5.76 0.01
N VAL A 161 -2.34 -4.50 0.35
CA VAL A 161 -1.71 -3.53 -0.55
C VAL A 161 -0.53 -2.84 0.13
N GLY A 162 0.59 -2.76 -0.58
CA GLY A 162 1.74 -1.94 -0.20
C GLY A 162 1.87 -0.70 -1.09
N VAL A 163 2.12 0.45 -0.49
CA VAL A 163 2.38 1.70 -1.20
C VAL A 163 3.74 2.24 -0.76
N TYR A 164 4.67 2.29 -1.69
CA TYR A 164 6.06 2.64 -1.42
C TYR A 164 6.49 3.89 -2.18
N GLY A 165 7.23 4.76 -1.52
CA GLY A 165 7.78 5.96 -2.15
C GLY A 165 8.29 6.98 -1.14
N THR A 166 9.26 7.79 -1.52
CA THR A 166 9.81 8.86 -0.67
C THR A 166 8.76 9.91 -0.31
N THR A 167 9.08 10.76 0.65
CA THR A 167 8.27 11.94 0.95
C THR A 167 8.09 12.79 -0.32
N GLY A 168 6.87 13.25 -0.57
CA GLY A 168 6.52 14.01 -1.78
C GLY A 168 6.35 13.19 -3.06
N SER A 169 6.42 11.84 -3.00
CA SER A 169 6.10 11.00 -4.16
C SER A 169 4.59 10.91 -4.46
N GLY A 170 3.74 11.27 -3.49
CA GLY A 170 2.30 11.24 -3.63
C GLY A 170 1.61 10.03 -3.00
N LYS A 171 2.23 9.30 -2.05
CA LYS A 171 1.62 8.13 -1.38
C LYS A 171 0.26 8.42 -0.76
N SER A 172 0.19 9.43 0.12
CA SER A 172 -1.05 9.80 0.80
C SER A 172 -2.11 10.28 -0.21
N TRP A 173 -1.67 10.94 -1.30
CA TRP A 173 -2.55 11.32 -2.41
C TRP A 173 -3.06 10.12 -3.21
N LEU A 174 -2.20 9.11 -3.49
CA LEU A 174 -2.63 7.84 -4.09
C LEU A 174 -3.69 7.15 -3.21
N ALA A 175 -3.44 7.07 -1.92
CA ALA A 175 -4.40 6.48 -0.99
C ALA A 175 -5.74 7.21 -1.00
N LYS A 176 -5.72 8.56 -0.90
CA LYS A 176 -6.94 9.40 -0.90
C LYS A 176 -7.71 9.36 -2.23
N ASN A 177 -7.02 9.57 -3.35
CA ASN A 177 -7.68 9.81 -4.62
C ASN A 177 -7.90 8.55 -5.46
N VAL A 178 -7.18 7.47 -5.18
CA VAL A 178 -7.23 6.24 -5.98
C VAL A 178 -7.76 5.07 -5.15
N LEU A 179 -7.14 4.77 -4.00
CA LEU A 179 -7.43 3.54 -3.27
C LEU A 179 -8.72 3.64 -2.44
N ILE A 180 -8.92 4.73 -1.69
CA ILE A 180 -10.14 4.92 -0.89
C ILE A 180 -11.38 4.88 -1.78
N PRO A 181 -11.48 5.66 -2.89
CA PRO A 181 -12.61 5.58 -3.80
C PRO A 181 -12.81 4.17 -4.37
N PHE A 182 -11.73 3.49 -4.75
CA PHE A 182 -11.80 2.14 -5.27
C PHE A 182 -12.40 1.15 -4.25
N TYR A 183 -11.97 1.21 -2.99
CA TYR A 183 -12.50 0.36 -1.93
C TYR A 183 -13.99 0.65 -1.65
N LEU A 184 -14.35 1.93 -1.53
CA LEU A 184 -15.74 2.35 -1.28
C LEU A 184 -16.69 1.91 -2.41
N GLN A 185 -16.28 2.07 -3.66
CA GLN A 185 -17.06 1.65 -4.85
C GLN A 185 -17.26 0.13 -4.89
N ASN A 186 -16.28 -0.64 -4.40
CA ASN A 186 -16.34 -2.10 -4.37
C ASN A 186 -16.93 -2.67 -3.07
N GLY A 187 -17.62 -1.85 -2.29
CA GLY A 187 -18.40 -2.31 -1.14
C GLY A 187 -17.63 -2.38 0.19
N TYR A 188 -16.37 -1.96 0.23
CA TYR A 188 -15.58 -1.92 1.46
C TYR A 188 -15.85 -0.64 2.26
N SER A 189 -15.84 -0.74 3.57
CA SER A 189 -15.67 0.40 4.47
C SER A 189 -14.18 0.69 4.66
N VAL A 190 -13.80 1.95 4.90
CA VAL A 190 -12.40 2.35 4.98
C VAL A 190 -12.12 3.02 6.33
N LEU A 191 -11.16 2.48 7.06
CA LEU A 191 -10.59 3.07 8.27
C LEU A 191 -9.18 3.54 7.98
N VAL A 192 -8.92 4.83 8.18
CA VAL A 192 -7.59 5.41 7.99
C VAL A 192 -6.97 5.71 9.35
N LEU A 193 -5.76 5.21 9.58
CA LEU A 193 -4.95 5.54 10.75
C LEU A 193 -3.95 6.64 10.34
N ASP A 194 -4.32 7.90 10.59
CA ASP A 194 -3.52 9.07 10.25
C ASP A 194 -2.52 9.37 11.38
N TRP A 195 -1.31 8.83 11.23
CA TRP A 195 -0.27 8.93 12.26
C TRP A 195 0.10 10.38 12.59
N SER A 196 0.17 11.24 11.59
CA SER A 196 0.57 12.65 11.72
C SER A 196 -0.60 13.58 11.99
N GLY A 197 -1.82 13.22 11.59
CA GLY A 197 -3.00 14.07 11.55
C GLY A 197 -2.96 15.13 10.45
N ALA A 198 -1.95 15.09 9.58
CA ALA A 198 -1.72 16.13 8.56
C ALA A 198 -2.25 15.74 7.19
N ASP A 199 -2.20 14.45 6.84
CA ASP A 199 -2.43 13.99 5.47
C ASP A 199 -3.90 13.70 5.16
N TYR A 200 -4.68 13.25 6.13
CA TYR A 200 -6.08 12.84 5.91
C TYR A 200 -7.06 13.64 6.76
N SER A 201 -6.74 13.82 8.04
CA SER A 201 -7.65 14.39 9.03
C SER A 201 -8.02 15.83 8.71
N GLN A 202 -7.11 16.60 8.14
CA GLN A 202 -7.35 18.00 7.79
C GLN A 202 -8.30 18.17 6.59
N GLU A 203 -8.22 17.29 5.61
CA GLU A 203 -9.06 17.33 4.41
C GLU A 203 -10.41 16.63 4.63
N LEU A 204 -10.42 15.52 5.37
CA LEU A 204 -11.60 14.70 5.65
C LEU A 204 -12.18 14.98 7.04
N ARG A 205 -12.26 16.26 7.46
CA ARG A 205 -12.69 16.68 8.80
C ARG A 205 -14.02 16.09 9.25
N LYS A 206 -14.99 15.97 8.34
CA LYS A 206 -16.31 15.40 8.65
C LYS A 206 -16.27 13.90 8.96
N ASN A 207 -15.21 13.21 8.55
CA ASN A 207 -14.99 11.79 8.75
C ASN A 207 -13.92 11.52 9.81
N SER A 208 -13.28 12.57 10.33
CA SER A 208 -12.18 12.45 11.29
C SER A 208 -12.69 12.40 12.72
N ILE A 209 -12.13 11.48 13.49
CA ILE A 209 -12.35 11.30 14.92
C ILE A 209 -10.99 11.40 15.59
N PRO A 210 -10.80 12.29 16.58
CA PRO A 210 -9.55 12.35 17.31
C PRO A 210 -9.37 11.10 18.18
N LEU A 211 -8.15 10.60 18.29
CA LEU A 211 -7.82 9.41 19.07
C LEU A 211 -8.27 9.55 20.55
N SER A 212 -8.29 10.76 21.10
CA SER A 212 -8.76 11.04 22.46
C SER A 212 -10.23 10.67 22.73
N GLU A 213 -11.04 10.51 21.68
CA GLU A 213 -12.44 10.09 21.84
C GLU A 213 -12.59 8.57 21.92
N ILE A 214 -11.55 7.80 21.57
CA ILE A 214 -11.61 6.34 21.52
C ILE A 214 -11.09 5.75 22.84
N SER A 215 -11.90 4.89 23.47
CA SER A 215 -11.48 4.14 24.64
C SER A 215 -10.66 2.92 24.25
N MET A 216 -9.51 2.77 24.88
CA MET A 216 -8.67 1.57 24.70
C MET A 216 -9.18 0.44 25.58
N GLY A 217 -9.12 -0.80 25.09
CA GLY A 217 -9.47 -1.99 25.88
C GLY A 217 -8.39 -2.34 26.93
N PRO A 218 -8.72 -3.24 27.88
CA PRO A 218 -7.83 -3.61 28.99
C PRO A 218 -6.45 -4.10 28.52
N ASN A 219 -6.41 -4.94 27.50
CA ASN A 219 -5.15 -5.49 26.95
C ASN A 219 -4.20 -4.40 26.41
N ALA A 220 -4.75 -3.39 25.74
CA ALA A 220 -3.95 -2.28 25.23
C ALA A 220 -3.45 -1.38 26.36
N VAL A 221 -4.27 -1.16 27.38
CA VAL A 221 -3.87 -0.43 28.60
C VAL A 221 -2.74 -1.16 29.33
N PHE A 222 -2.86 -2.48 29.48
CA PHE A 222 -1.84 -3.32 30.08
C PHE A 222 -0.52 -3.26 29.27
N SER A 223 -0.56 -3.39 27.97
CA SER A 223 0.60 -3.26 27.08
C SER A 223 1.26 -1.88 27.18
N TYR A 224 0.46 -0.82 27.17
CA TYR A 224 0.94 0.55 27.36
C TYR A 224 1.67 0.75 28.68
N MET A 225 1.08 0.22 29.77
CA MET A 225 1.68 0.32 31.09
C MET A 225 2.96 -0.50 31.22
N SER A 226 3.01 -1.68 30.62
CA SER A 226 4.19 -2.55 30.64
C SER A 226 5.39 -1.91 29.96
N GLU A 227 5.18 -1.32 28.81
CA GLU A 227 6.24 -0.62 28.05
C GLU A 227 6.84 0.54 28.85
N ARG A 228 5.99 1.28 29.55
CA ARG A 228 6.43 2.44 30.35
C ARG A 228 7.16 2.11 31.64
N THR A 229 7.03 0.92 32.12
CA THR A 229 7.58 0.48 33.41
C THR A 229 8.55 -0.66 33.24
N SER A 230 9.64 -0.43 32.47
CA SER A 230 10.70 -1.42 32.32
C SER A 230 11.09 -2.04 33.68
N GLY A 231 10.95 -3.35 33.83
CA GLY A 231 11.08 -4.05 35.10
C GLY A 231 9.82 -4.19 35.94
N PHE A 232 8.69 -3.70 35.48
CA PHE A 232 7.38 -3.86 36.13
C PHE A 232 7.01 -5.35 36.28
N PHE A 233 7.14 -6.12 35.21
CA PHE A 233 6.85 -7.56 35.19
C PHE A 233 7.85 -8.44 35.93
N SER A 234 8.94 -7.89 36.40
CA SER A 234 9.80 -8.60 37.36
C SER A 234 9.18 -8.74 38.75
N ASN A 235 8.05 -8.04 38.99
CA ASN A 235 7.35 -8.06 40.27
C ASN A 235 5.91 -8.59 40.11
N ARG A 236 5.70 -9.88 40.39
CA ARG A 236 4.42 -10.57 40.26
C ARG A 236 3.24 -9.92 40.99
N ASN A 237 3.51 -9.24 42.11
CA ASN A 237 2.43 -8.56 42.87
C ASN A 237 1.93 -7.31 42.12
N LEU A 238 2.81 -6.63 41.41
CA LEU A 238 2.44 -5.46 40.63
C LEU A 238 1.68 -5.89 39.36
N GLU A 239 2.11 -6.98 38.75
CA GLU A 239 1.42 -7.62 37.62
C GLU A 239 0.00 -8.03 37.99
N ALA A 240 -0.20 -8.76 39.09
CA ALA A 240 -1.52 -9.21 39.56
C ALA A 240 -2.48 -8.01 39.86
N VAL A 241 -2.00 -6.96 40.48
CA VAL A 241 -2.82 -5.76 40.73
C VAL A 241 -3.22 -5.09 39.41
N MET A 242 -2.32 -5.11 38.40
CA MET A 242 -2.62 -4.51 37.10
C MET A 242 -3.59 -5.36 36.28
N GLU A 243 -3.51 -6.67 36.35
CA GLU A 243 -4.50 -7.57 35.76
C GLU A 243 -5.89 -7.32 36.35
N GLU A 244 -6.00 -7.26 37.68
CA GLU A 244 -7.27 -6.92 38.40
C GLU A 244 -7.82 -5.55 37.95
N LEU A 245 -6.96 -4.54 37.85
CA LEU A 245 -7.35 -3.21 37.39
C LEU A 245 -7.77 -3.17 35.94
N CYS A 246 -7.15 -3.99 35.09
CA CYS A 246 -7.53 -4.15 33.68
C CYS A 246 -8.88 -4.86 33.52
N ASP A 247 -9.18 -5.84 34.37
CA ASP A 247 -10.49 -6.50 34.40
C ASP A 247 -11.63 -5.55 34.80
N ASP A 248 -11.36 -4.56 35.67
CA ASP A 248 -12.33 -3.52 36.07
C ASP A 248 -12.22 -2.21 35.25
N TRP A 249 -11.52 -2.26 34.11
CA TRP A 249 -11.18 -1.06 33.32
C TRP A 249 -12.40 -0.25 32.89
N GLU A 250 -13.49 -0.88 32.47
CA GLU A 250 -14.70 -0.17 32.06
C GLU A 250 -15.30 0.68 33.18
N ASN A 251 -15.27 0.18 34.42
CA ASN A 251 -15.74 0.92 35.58
C ASN A 251 -14.78 2.06 35.93
N LEU A 252 -13.48 1.82 35.85
CA LEU A 252 -12.46 2.85 36.04
C LEU A 252 -12.62 3.98 35.00
N ALA A 253 -12.84 3.63 33.73
CA ALA A 253 -13.04 4.60 32.65
C ALA A 253 -14.28 5.51 32.89
N LYS A 254 -15.37 4.95 33.44
CA LYS A 254 -16.57 5.71 33.79
C LYS A 254 -16.37 6.72 34.94
N MET A 255 -15.38 6.49 35.80
CA MET A 255 -15.08 7.38 36.95
C MET A 255 -14.34 8.67 36.50
N GLY A 256 -13.72 8.68 35.32
CA GLY A 256 -12.84 9.75 34.85
C GLY A 256 -11.39 9.60 35.34
N SER A 257 -10.46 10.22 34.66
CA SER A 257 -9.01 9.99 34.80
C SER A 257 -8.45 10.26 36.21
N GLU A 258 -8.90 11.32 36.88
CA GLU A 258 -8.43 11.66 38.25
C GLU A 258 -8.86 10.61 39.27
N LYS A 259 -10.16 10.26 39.29
CA LYS A 259 -10.70 9.26 40.23
C LYS A 259 -10.16 7.87 39.96
N ALA A 260 -9.99 7.52 38.69
CA ALA A 260 -9.37 6.27 38.29
C ALA A 260 -7.90 6.19 38.73
N PHE A 261 -7.14 7.28 38.59
CA PHE A 261 -5.77 7.36 39.09
C PHE A 261 -5.72 7.17 40.62
N ASP A 262 -6.61 7.84 41.37
CA ASP A 262 -6.73 7.66 42.82
C ASP A 262 -7.08 6.21 43.20
N GLN A 263 -7.97 5.56 42.48
CA GLN A 263 -8.32 4.16 42.70
C GLN A 263 -7.13 3.22 42.41
N ILE A 264 -6.43 3.40 41.29
CA ILE A 264 -5.22 2.66 40.99
C ILE A 264 -4.16 2.84 42.08
N GLN A 265 -3.98 4.07 42.56
CA GLN A 265 -3.05 4.38 43.64
C GLN A 265 -3.45 3.70 44.96
N LYS A 266 -4.75 3.66 45.27
CA LYS A 266 -5.27 2.95 46.46
C LYS A 266 -5.02 1.46 46.36
N SER A 267 -5.37 0.83 45.24
CA SER A 267 -5.13 -0.62 45.00
C SER A 267 -3.65 -0.97 45.14
N LEU A 268 -2.76 -0.17 44.54
CA LEU A 268 -1.31 -0.36 44.66
C LEU A 268 -0.79 -0.12 46.10
N ASN A 269 -1.43 0.73 46.90
CA ASN A 269 -1.06 0.96 48.28
C ASN A 269 -1.57 -0.13 49.22
N ALA A 270 -2.63 -0.82 48.86
CA ALA A 270 -3.21 -1.93 49.65
C ALA A 270 -2.38 -3.21 49.59
N VAL A 271 -1.48 -3.33 48.57
CA VAL A 271 -0.62 -4.53 48.44
C VAL A 271 0.37 -4.59 49.60
N ASN A 272 0.27 -5.67 50.37
CA ASN A 272 1.18 -5.99 51.46
C ASN A 272 1.85 -7.35 51.20
N THR A 273 3.16 -7.41 51.28
CA THR A 273 3.91 -8.65 51.06
C THR A 273 4.52 -9.14 52.37
N ASN A 274 4.47 -10.45 52.59
CA ASN A 274 4.91 -11.08 53.84
C ASN A 274 6.45 -11.06 54.05
N ARG A 275 7.21 -10.56 53.07
CA ARG A 275 8.68 -10.50 53.11
C ARG A 275 9.16 -9.07 52.83
N GLN A 276 10.04 -8.58 53.71
CA GLN A 276 10.54 -7.20 53.65
C GLN A 276 11.27 -6.87 52.36
N ASP A 277 12.05 -7.82 51.80
CA ASP A 277 12.77 -7.64 50.55
C ASP A 277 11.82 -7.49 49.35
N TYR A 278 10.76 -8.30 49.32
CA TYR A 278 9.72 -8.23 48.28
C TYR A 278 8.94 -6.92 48.37
N GLN A 279 8.67 -6.44 49.59
CA GLN A 279 7.98 -5.17 49.79
C GLN A 279 8.83 -3.98 49.32
N MET A 280 10.15 -4.02 49.54
CA MET A 280 11.07 -2.98 49.05
C MET A 280 11.11 -2.95 47.50
N ALA A 281 11.26 -4.11 46.85
CA ALA A 281 11.21 -4.23 45.41
C ALA A 281 9.89 -3.74 44.82
N PHE A 282 8.76 -4.12 45.40
CA PHE A 282 7.44 -3.63 45.05
C PHE A 282 7.30 -2.12 45.18
N ASN A 283 7.74 -1.54 46.30
CA ASN A 283 7.69 -0.09 46.50
C ASN A 283 8.52 0.70 45.51
N VAL A 284 9.66 0.17 45.04
CA VAL A 284 10.47 0.77 43.98
C VAL A 284 9.75 0.70 42.64
N ALA A 285 9.19 -0.45 42.29
CA ALA A 285 8.42 -0.63 41.07
C ALA A 285 7.17 0.27 41.04
N LYS A 286 6.41 0.30 42.16
CA LYS A 286 5.25 1.18 42.34
C LYS A 286 5.57 2.66 42.15
N ARG A 287 6.67 3.15 42.74
CA ARG A 287 7.08 4.55 42.54
C ARG A 287 7.44 4.87 41.13
N ARG A 288 8.11 3.96 40.43
CA ARG A 288 8.46 4.13 38.98
C ARG A 288 7.19 4.16 38.14
N PHE A 289 6.25 3.29 38.44
CA PHE A 289 4.97 3.21 37.76
C PHE A 289 4.15 4.50 37.92
N LEU A 290 3.87 4.93 39.14
CA LEU A 290 3.08 6.14 39.45
C LEU A 290 3.71 7.44 38.95
N ARG A 291 5.02 7.48 38.75
CA ARG A 291 5.67 8.63 38.07
C ARG A 291 5.36 8.72 36.59
N ARG A 292 5.04 7.62 35.94
CA ARG A 292 4.80 7.54 34.49
C ARG A 292 3.32 7.47 34.15
N LEU A 293 2.53 6.87 35.00
CA LEU A 293 1.08 6.92 34.91
C LEU A 293 0.59 8.22 35.55
N THR A 294 0.25 9.20 34.76
CA THR A 294 -0.34 10.46 35.21
C THR A 294 -1.83 10.49 34.89
N PRO A 295 -2.66 11.34 35.56
CA PRO A 295 -4.05 11.51 35.15
C PRO A 295 -4.23 11.86 33.69
N GLN A 296 -3.32 12.68 33.09
CA GLN A 296 -3.34 13.01 31.68
C GLN A 296 -3.04 11.79 30.77
N ALA A 297 -2.12 10.90 31.22
CA ALA A 297 -1.87 9.65 30.49
C ALA A 297 -3.10 8.73 30.53
N LEU A 298 -3.78 8.65 31.67
CA LEU A 298 -5.04 7.91 31.80
C LEU A 298 -6.14 8.51 30.91
N GLU A 299 -6.28 9.83 30.89
CA GLU A 299 -7.27 10.51 30.05
C GLU A 299 -7.10 10.14 28.57
N SER A 300 -5.86 10.03 28.09
CA SER A 300 -5.57 9.60 26.71
C SER A 300 -5.92 8.14 26.41
N LEU A 301 -6.13 7.30 27.44
CA LEU A 301 -6.52 5.89 27.32
C LEU A 301 -8.02 5.67 27.57
N MET A 302 -8.68 6.64 28.22
CA MET A 302 -10.06 6.56 28.70
C MET A 302 -11.07 7.29 27.81
N GLY A 303 -10.88 7.31 26.50
CA GLY A 303 -11.84 7.88 25.56
C GLY A 303 -13.27 7.36 25.80
N LYS A 304 -14.25 8.11 25.34
CA LYS A 304 -15.69 7.81 25.63
C LYS A 304 -16.26 6.72 24.72
N LYS A 305 -15.66 6.49 23.55
CA LYS A 305 -16.19 5.61 22.52
C LYS A 305 -15.44 4.27 22.49
N PRO A 306 -16.07 3.15 22.82
CA PRO A 306 -15.48 1.83 22.70
C PRO A 306 -15.08 1.50 21.24
N ILE A 307 -14.03 0.72 21.03
CA ILE A 307 -13.58 0.31 19.69
C ILE A 307 -14.66 -0.47 18.94
N GLN A 308 -15.47 -1.27 19.64
CA GLN A 308 -16.60 -1.96 19.02
C GLN A 308 -17.65 -1.00 18.44
N GLU A 309 -17.91 0.10 19.11
CA GLU A 309 -18.79 1.16 18.63
C GLU A 309 -18.17 1.88 17.43
N LEU A 310 -16.86 2.14 17.45
CA LEU A 310 -16.13 2.67 16.30
C LEU A 310 -16.29 1.77 15.06
N LEU A 311 -16.12 0.45 15.21
CA LEU A 311 -16.29 -0.49 14.12
C LEU A 311 -17.73 -0.56 13.60
N ASN A 312 -18.72 -0.45 14.49
CA ASN A 312 -20.13 -0.37 14.12
C ASN A 312 -20.46 0.93 13.36
N ASP A 313 -19.87 2.05 13.78
CA ASP A 313 -20.04 3.33 13.08
C ASP A 313 -19.30 3.33 11.74
N LEU A 314 -18.17 2.65 11.62
CA LEU A 314 -17.47 2.48 10.36
C LEU A 314 -18.35 1.77 9.33
N SER A 315 -19.08 0.74 9.72
CA SER A 315 -19.99 0.03 8.82
C SER A 315 -21.11 0.92 8.27
N LYS A 316 -21.54 1.93 9.04
CA LYS A 316 -22.58 2.90 8.67
C LYS A 316 -22.03 4.07 7.85
N SER A 317 -20.95 4.68 8.34
CA SER A 317 -20.36 5.88 7.71
C SER A 317 -19.50 5.56 6.49
N ARG A 318 -19.07 4.32 6.35
CA ARG A 318 -18.22 3.78 5.28
C ARG A 318 -16.79 4.33 5.26
N LEU A 319 -16.53 5.50 5.80
CA LEU A 319 -15.21 6.12 5.90
C LEU A 319 -15.04 6.79 7.25
N ILE A 320 -14.00 6.38 7.98
CA ILE A 320 -13.55 7.03 9.22
C ILE A 320 -12.03 7.23 9.15
N VAL A 321 -11.59 8.39 9.59
CA VAL A 321 -10.17 8.72 9.79
C VAL A 321 -9.92 8.89 11.27
N ILE A 322 -8.94 8.19 11.82
CA ILE A 322 -8.49 8.39 13.21
C ILE A 322 -7.32 9.37 13.19
N ASP A 323 -7.56 10.56 13.72
CA ASP A 323 -6.52 11.56 13.93
C ASP A 323 -5.70 11.20 15.18
N MET A 324 -4.46 10.78 14.93
CA MET A 324 -3.52 10.40 15.99
C MET A 324 -2.55 11.54 16.34
N SER A 325 -2.74 12.75 15.81
CA SER A 325 -1.86 13.89 16.10
C SER A 325 -1.84 14.21 17.60
N GLY A 326 -0.73 14.74 18.08
CA GLY A 326 -0.54 15.11 19.49
C GLY A 326 -0.31 13.96 20.46
N PHE A 327 -0.48 12.69 20.05
CA PHE A 327 -0.21 11.53 20.89
C PHE A 327 1.19 10.98 20.68
N ARG A 328 1.75 10.38 21.72
CA ARG A 328 3.04 9.69 21.66
C ARG A 328 2.88 8.32 20.97
N SER A 329 3.98 7.81 20.44
CA SER A 329 4.00 6.54 19.70
C SER A 329 3.45 5.36 20.52
N ASP A 330 3.73 5.29 21.82
CA ASP A 330 3.24 4.24 22.71
C ASP A 330 1.70 4.22 22.82
N VAL A 331 1.04 5.39 22.89
CA VAL A 331 -0.42 5.50 22.89
C VAL A 331 -0.99 5.06 21.54
N LYS A 332 -0.41 5.52 20.44
CA LYS A 332 -0.84 5.15 19.09
C LYS A 332 -0.73 3.64 18.84
N LEU A 333 0.37 3.04 19.27
CA LEU A 333 0.58 1.59 19.17
C LEU A 333 -0.39 0.81 20.06
N SER A 334 -0.65 1.27 21.28
CA SER A 334 -1.63 0.63 22.18
C SER A 334 -3.05 0.69 21.60
N PHE A 335 -3.43 1.81 20.99
CA PHE A 335 -4.69 1.88 20.24
C PHE A 335 -4.73 0.86 19.10
N PHE A 336 -3.65 0.77 18.31
CA PHE A 336 -3.59 -0.19 17.22
C PHE A 336 -3.74 -1.64 17.72
N LEU A 337 -3.10 -1.99 18.83
CA LEU A 337 -3.23 -3.31 19.46
C LEU A 337 -4.68 -3.61 19.86
N ALA A 338 -5.35 -2.65 20.50
CA ALA A 338 -6.77 -2.81 20.87
C ALA A 338 -7.68 -2.94 19.65
N LEU A 339 -7.40 -2.19 18.58
CA LEU A 339 -8.12 -2.32 17.31
C LEU A 339 -7.88 -3.71 16.68
N ALA A 340 -6.64 -4.18 16.69
CA ALA A 340 -6.27 -5.49 16.16
C ALA A 340 -6.97 -6.63 16.91
N ASP A 341 -7.02 -6.57 18.23
CA ASP A 341 -7.73 -7.52 19.09
C ASP A 341 -9.23 -7.55 18.77
N ALA A 342 -9.85 -6.36 18.61
CA ALA A 342 -11.28 -6.25 18.28
C ALA A 342 -11.59 -6.83 16.89
N LEU A 343 -10.74 -6.58 15.90
CA LEU A 343 -10.85 -7.15 14.55
C LEU A 343 -10.66 -8.66 14.56
N TYR A 344 -9.65 -9.13 15.29
CA TYR A 344 -9.39 -10.56 15.44
C TYR A 344 -10.57 -11.30 16.07
N SER A 345 -11.18 -10.74 17.11
CA SER A 345 -12.37 -11.28 17.75
C SER A 345 -13.51 -11.45 16.77
N LYS A 346 -13.85 -10.42 16.00
CA LYS A 346 -14.91 -10.47 14.98
C LYS A 346 -14.62 -11.51 13.88
N MET A 347 -13.39 -11.58 13.40
CA MET A 347 -12.98 -12.61 12.42
C MET A 347 -13.07 -14.02 12.99
N SER A 348 -12.75 -14.20 14.28
CA SER A 348 -12.85 -15.50 14.97
C SER A 348 -14.31 -15.95 15.14
N GLU A 349 -15.24 -15.01 15.21
CA GLU A 349 -16.70 -15.26 15.20
C GLU A 349 -17.24 -15.55 13.79
N GLY A 350 -16.38 -15.49 12.78
CA GLY A 350 -16.74 -15.77 11.37
C GLY A 350 -17.34 -14.60 10.62
N GLU A 351 -17.25 -13.38 11.14
CA GLU A 351 -17.79 -12.19 10.47
C GLU A 351 -16.98 -11.83 9.21
N ASP A 352 -17.68 -11.51 8.13
CA ASP A 352 -17.12 -10.86 6.93
C ASP A 352 -16.97 -9.36 7.19
N MET A 353 -15.73 -8.89 7.26
CA MET A 353 -15.46 -7.49 7.64
C MET A 353 -15.81 -6.50 6.51
N SER A 354 -15.51 -6.86 5.26
CA SER A 354 -15.58 -5.96 4.10
C SER A 354 -15.01 -4.57 4.42
N THR A 355 -13.82 -4.57 5.03
CA THR A 355 -13.16 -3.38 5.57
C THR A 355 -11.73 -3.28 5.06
N SER A 356 -11.31 -2.09 4.67
CA SER A 356 -9.92 -1.75 4.38
C SER A 356 -9.37 -0.84 5.47
N ILE A 357 -8.24 -1.22 6.04
CA ILE A 357 -7.50 -0.40 7.02
C ILE A 357 -6.27 0.18 6.32
N ILE A 358 -6.24 1.48 6.19
CA ILE A 358 -5.11 2.22 5.64
C ILE A 358 -4.24 2.67 6.79
N ILE A 359 -2.99 2.18 6.82
CA ILE A 359 -2.01 2.49 7.84
C ILE A 359 -0.96 3.39 7.22
N ASP A 360 -1.05 4.68 7.53
CA ASP A 360 -0.01 5.63 7.16
C ASP A 360 1.21 5.47 8.06
N GLU A 361 2.40 5.74 7.52
CA GLU A 361 3.68 5.52 8.21
C GLU A 361 3.81 4.11 8.82
N ALA A 362 3.48 3.08 8.03
CA ALA A 362 3.48 1.67 8.48
C ALA A 362 4.75 1.21 9.22
N PRO A 363 5.97 1.70 8.91
CA PRO A 363 7.17 1.40 9.69
C PRO A 363 7.11 1.82 11.16
N GLN A 364 6.24 2.75 11.54
CA GLN A 364 6.03 3.11 12.95
C GLN A 364 5.37 1.97 13.74
N TYR A 365 4.55 1.16 13.08
CA TYR A 365 3.89 -0.01 13.66
C TYR A 365 4.74 -1.26 13.57
N SER A 366 5.39 -1.48 12.43
CA SER A 366 6.16 -2.68 12.12
C SER A 366 7.41 -2.36 11.33
N PRO A 367 8.46 -1.84 12.00
CA PRO A 367 9.75 -1.58 11.37
C PRO A 367 10.50 -2.88 11.04
N PHE A 368 11.62 -2.76 10.34
CA PHE A 368 12.50 -3.89 10.02
C PHE A 368 12.98 -4.64 11.29
N LYS A 369 13.30 -3.89 12.35
CA LYS A 369 13.66 -4.42 13.68
C LYS A 369 12.71 -3.83 14.72
N PRO A 370 11.60 -4.52 15.01
CA PRO A 370 10.64 -4.02 16.00
C PRO A 370 11.19 -4.13 17.42
N GLU A 371 10.89 -3.15 18.26
CA GLU A 371 11.22 -3.10 19.68
C GLU A 371 9.99 -2.74 20.52
N GLY A 372 9.93 -3.23 21.76
CA GLY A 372 8.84 -2.92 22.68
C GLY A 372 7.46 -3.24 22.11
N LEU A 373 6.53 -2.27 22.16
CA LEU A 373 5.17 -2.43 21.60
C LEU A 373 5.15 -2.70 20.10
N GLN A 374 6.19 -2.33 19.36
CA GLN A 374 6.28 -2.63 17.94
C GLN A 374 6.39 -4.13 17.66
N VAL A 375 6.93 -4.93 18.58
CA VAL A 375 6.96 -6.40 18.44
C VAL A 375 5.53 -6.93 18.41
N GLN A 376 4.71 -6.53 19.38
CA GLN A 376 3.30 -6.94 19.46
C GLN A 376 2.51 -6.42 18.25
N ALA A 377 2.71 -5.16 17.86
CA ALA A 377 2.07 -4.59 16.68
C ALA A 377 2.46 -5.32 15.38
N THR A 378 3.72 -5.74 15.26
CA THR A 378 4.19 -6.55 14.13
C THR A 378 3.52 -7.92 14.09
N ASP A 379 3.40 -8.60 15.24
CA ASP A 379 2.72 -9.89 15.35
C ASP A 379 1.23 -9.74 15.02
N SER A 380 0.56 -8.74 15.57
CA SER A 380 -0.85 -8.45 15.26
C SER A 380 -1.06 -8.14 13.76
N LEU A 381 -0.20 -7.33 13.14
CA LEU A 381 -0.27 -7.07 11.69
C LEU A 381 -0.09 -8.34 10.86
N ARG A 382 0.84 -9.22 11.26
CA ARG A 382 1.05 -10.49 10.57
C ARG A 382 -0.17 -11.40 10.68
N ASP A 383 -0.78 -11.47 11.86
CA ASP A 383 -1.94 -12.32 12.11
C ASP A 383 -3.19 -11.77 11.38
N LEU A 384 -3.40 -10.45 11.40
CA LEU A 384 -4.44 -9.81 10.61
C LEU A 384 -4.24 -10.02 9.10
N ALA A 385 -2.99 -9.95 8.61
CA ALA A 385 -2.70 -10.23 7.20
C ALA A 385 -2.91 -11.70 6.83
N ALA A 386 -2.66 -12.62 7.73
CA ALA A 386 -2.86 -14.06 7.47
C ALA A 386 -4.35 -14.44 7.46
N LEU A 387 -5.14 -13.92 8.40
CA LEU A 387 -6.56 -14.24 8.56
C LEU A 387 -7.47 -13.34 7.72
N GLY A 388 -7.12 -12.07 7.58
CA GLY A 388 -7.95 -11.01 7.00
C GLY A 388 -8.47 -11.35 5.61
N ARG A 389 -7.65 -12.03 4.80
CA ARG A 389 -8.04 -12.46 3.45
C ARG A 389 -9.32 -13.29 3.41
N LYS A 390 -9.52 -14.18 4.39
CA LYS A 390 -10.71 -15.05 4.47
C LYS A 390 -11.95 -14.30 4.91
N HIS A 391 -11.77 -13.19 5.63
CA HIS A 391 -12.83 -12.38 6.23
C HIS A 391 -13.02 -11.04 5.53
N LYS A 392 -12.52 -10.88 4.30
CA LYS A 392 -12.58 -9.63 3.52
C LYS A 392 -12.01 -8.43 4.26
N LEU A 393 -11.00 -8.62 5.08
CA LEU A 393 -10.20 -7.54 5.67
C LEU A 393 -9.02 -7.23 4.75
N ASN A 394 -8.88 -5.98 4.34
CA ASN A 394 -7.72 -5.47 3.63
C ASN A 394 -6.83 -4.64 4.55
N LEU A 395 -5.53 -4.80 4.43
CA LEU A 395 -4.53 -3.91 4.99
C LEU A 395 -3.85 -3.16 3.83
N THR A 396 -3.85 -1.85 3.88
CA THR A 396 -3.11 -0.99 2.96
C THR A 396 -2.03 -0.26 3.73
N LEU A 397 -0.77 -0.61 3.48
CA LEU A 397 0.38 -0.12 4.22
C LEU A 397 1.17 0.89 3.40
N LEU A 398 1.28 2.13 3.91
CA LEU A 398 2.10 3.17 3.28
C LEU A 398 3.46 3.25 3.97
N SER A 399 4.52 3.25 3.17
CA SER A 399 5.90 3.30 3.66
C SER A 399 6.79 4.18 2.78
N GLN A 400 7.73 4.87 3.42
CA GLN A 400 8.73 5.68 2.71
C GLN A 400 9.83 4.82 2.09
N GLY A 401 10.08 3.63 2.65
CA GLY A 401 11.05 2.65 2.15
C GLY A 401 10.44 1.26 2.00
N ILE A 402 11.10 0.40 1.25
CA ILE A 402 10.68 -0.99 1.05
C ILE A 402 11.34 -1.91 2.06
N ALA A 403 12.65 -1.76 2.23
CA ALA A 403 13.49 -2.60 3.06
C ALA A 403 14.42 -1.77 3.94
N GLY A 404 15.20 -2.43 4.82
CA GLY A 404 16.11 -1.74 5.74
C GLY A 404 15.38 -0.97 6.84
N ASP A 405 16.07 -0.01 7.45
CA ASP A 405 15.63 0.64 8.69
C ASP A 405 14.33 1.47 8.54
N ILE A 406 14.03 1.94 7.33
CA ILE A 406 12.81 2.72 7.04
C ILE A 406 11.72 1.91 6.34
N GLY A 407 11.93 0.60 6.16
CA GLY A 407 11.00 -0.31 5.50
C GLY A 407 10.10 -1.05 6.49
N VAL A 408 9.04 -1.64 5.94
CA VAL A 408 8.13 -2.53 6.68
C VAL A 408 8.78 -3.90 6.88
N ASN A 409 8.47 -4.56 7.99
CA ASN A 409 8.95 -5.91 8.30
C ASN A 409 8.75 -6.89 7.13
N ALA A 410 9.77 -7.72 6.86
CA ALA A 410 9.80 -8.61 5.71
C ALA A 410 8.67 -9.66 5.71
N ALA A 411 8.27 -10.15 6.89
CA ALA A 411 7.18 -11.13 7.01
C ALA A 411 5.83 -10.54 6.59
N ILE A 412 5.58 -9.26 6.90
CA ILE A 412 4.36 -8.56 6.51
C ILE A 412 4.40 -8.24 5.02
N ARG A 413 5.53 -7.72 4.49
CA ARG A 413 5.67 -7.41 3.05
C ARG A 413 5.32 -8.60 2.14
N ARG A 414 5.64 -9.82 2.55
CA ARG A 414 5.32 -11.04 1.78
C ARG A 414 3.82 -11.32 1.67
N ASN A 415 3.01 -10.72 2.54
CA ASN A 415 1.55 -10.82 2.48
C ASN A 415 0.89 -9.70 1.66
N LEU A 416 1.65 -8.66 1.26
CA LEU A 416 1.16 -7.57 0.42
C LEU A 416 1.23 -8.00 -1.04
N ASN A 417 0.15 -8.56 -1.54
CA ASN A 417 0.11 -9.18 -2.88
C ASN A 417 -0.13 -8.18 -4.01
N THR A 418 -0.41 -6.93 -3.67
CA THR A 418 -0.49 -5.80 -4.61
C THR A 418 0.42 -4.69 -4.12
N SER A 419 1.13 -4.05 -5.02
CA SER A 419 2.08 -3.00 -4.66
C SER A 419 2.05 -1.85 -5.64
N PHE A 420 2.16 -0.64 -5.09
CA PHE A 420 2.34 0.60 -5.84
C PHE A 420 3.72 1.16 -5.51
N TYR A 421 4.58 1.24 -6.52
CA TYR A 421 5.96 1.72 -6.38
C TYR A 421 6.08 3.11 -7.01
N GLY A 422 6.12 4.13 -6.17
CA GLY A 422 6.44 5.50 -6.57
C GLY A 422 7.95 5.77 -6.58
N ARG A 423 8.35 7.04 -6.67
CA ARG A 423 9.77 7.41 -6.58
C ARG A 423 10.35 6.97 -5.24
N LEU A 424 11.46 6.24 -5.28
CA LEU A 424 12.14 5.68 -4.12
C LEU A 424 13.53 6.30 -3.92
N HIS A 425 14.07 6.18 -2.72
CA HIS A 425 15.45 6.52 -2.46
C HIS A 425 16.38 5.47 -3.12
N PRO A 426 17.58 5.83 -3.63
CA PRO A 426 18.49 4.88 -4.26
C PRO A 426 18.77 3.61 -3.45
N LEU A 427 18.89 3.72 -2.12
CA LEU A 427 19.11 2.56 -1.24
C LEU A 427 17.92 1.59 -1.23
N ASP A 428 16.68 2.09 -1.36
CA ASP A 428 15.47 1.26 -1.45
C ASP A 428 15.28 0.65 -2.84
N VAL A 429 15.92 1.23 -3.86
CA VAL A 429 15.89 0.68 -5.21
C VAL A 429 16.88 -0.46 -5.35
N VAL A 430 18.17 -0.23 -5.02
CA VAL A 430 19.27 -1.18 -5.29
C VAL A 430 19.69 -2.01 -4.09
N GLY A 431 19.23 -1.68 -2.88
CA GLY A 431 19.53 -2.42 -1.65
C GLY A 431 18.93 -3.84 -1.66
N GLN A 432 19.43 -4.69 -0.77
CA GLN A 432 18.92 -6.04 -0.59
C GLN A 432 17.42 -6.01 -0.19
N GLY A 433 16.58 -6.72 -0.94
CA GLY A 433 15.12 -6.69 -0.79
C GLY A 433 14.46 -5.39 -1.31
N GLY A 434 15.21 -4.57 -2.05
CA GLY A 434 14.71 -3.33 -2.66
C GLY A 434 13.84 -3.56 -3.90
N ALA A 435 13.34 -2.46 -4.46
CA ALA A 435 12.41 -2.50 -5.60
C ALA A 435 12.99 -3.16 -6.85
N LYS A 436 14.31 -3.08 -7.05
CA LYS A 436 15.00 -3.72 -8.16
C LYS A 436 14.72 -5.22 -8.24
N GLU A 437 14.76 -5.93 -7.13
CA GLU A 437 14.51 -7.38 -7.11
C GLU A 437 13.11 -7.74 -7.59
N TRP A 438 12.14 -6.86 -7.39
CA TRP A 438 10.74 -7.07 -7.76
C TRP A 438 10.39 -6.60 -9.16
N LEU A 439 11.03 -5.53 -9.65
CA LEU A 439 10.62 -4.83 -10.87
C LEU A 439 11.56 -5.04 -12.05
N GLU A 440 12.85 -5.34 -11.81
CA GLU A 440 13.82 -5.57 -12.90
C GLU A 440 13.46 -6.77 -13.80
N PRO A 441 12.88 -7.88 -13.30
CA PRO A 441 12.40 -8.96 -14.17
C PRO A 441 11.36 -8.51 -15.20
N TYR A 442 10.66 -7.41 -14.91
CA TYR A 442 9.69 -6.78 -15.81
C TYR A 442 10.29 -5.63 -16.62
N GLY A 443 11.62 -5.53 -16.71
CA GLY A 443 12.31 -4.51 -17.49
C GLY A 443 12.30 -3.11 -16.90
N ILE A 444 11.82 -2.94 -15.67
CA ILE A 444 11.82 -1.67 -14.92
C ILE A 444 13.15 -1.57 -14.20
N THR A 445 14.07 -0.79 -14.75
CA THR A 445 15.41 -0.61 -14.19
C THR A 445 15.41 0.43 -13.05
N PRO A 446 16.48 0.51 -12.26
CA PRO A 446 16.63 1.55 -11.24
C PRO A 446 16.40 2.97 -11.76
N GLU A 447 16.86 3.27 -12.97
CA GLU A 447 16.72 4.59 -13.59
C GLU A 447 15.24 4.98 -13.79
N TYR A 448 14.39 4.05 -14.19
CA TYR A 448 12.94 4.30 -14.28
C TYR A 448 12.37 4.70 -12.92
N MET A 449 12.71 3.96 -11.86
CA MET A 449 12.16 4.20 -10.52
C MET A 449 12.66 5.49 -9.88
N LEU A 450 13.93 5.85 -10.10
CA LEU A 450 14.53 7.06 -9.56
C LEU A 450 14.01 8.34 -10.23
N ASN A 451 13.58 8.24 -11.49
CA ASN A 451 13.09 9.37 -12.29
C ASN A 451 11.57 9.55 -12.25
N LEU A 452 10.84 8.75 -11.48
CA LEU A 452 9.39 8.92 -11.34
C LEU A 452 9.05 10.31 -10.76
N GLN A 453 8.02 10.93 -11.31
CA GLN A 453 7.46 12.18 -10.82
C GLN A 453 6.44 11.92 -9.70
N ALA A 454 6.06 12.97 -8.98
CA ALA A 454 4.96 12.89 -8.03
C ALA A 454 3.65 12.48 -8.75
N GLY A 455 2.93 11.53 -8.17
CA GLY A 455 1.71 10.96 -8.79
C GLY A 455 1.95 9.82 -9.77
N GLN A 456 3.20 9.50 -10.10
CA GLN A 456 3.53 8.33 -10.92
C GLN A 456 3.85 7.12 -10.04
N PHE A 457 3.19 5.99 -10.30
CA PHE A 457 3.41 4.73 -9.60
C PHE A 457 3.37 3.54 -10.54
N TYR A 458 4.27 2.59 -10.37
CA TYR A 458 4.14 1.27 -10.97
C TYR A 458 3.15 0.44 -10.17
N PHE A 459 2.06 0.06 -10.79
CA PHE A 459 1.02 -0.81 -10.23
C PHE A 459 1.31 -2.27 -10.60
N ALA A 460 1.57 -3.09 -9.58
CA ALA A 460 1.95 -4.48 -9.73
C ALA A 460 1.19 -5.39 -8.76
N GLY A 461 1.09 -6.66 -9.07
CA GLY A 461 0.52 -7.67 -8.18
C GLY A 461 -0.89 -8.11 -8.57
N LEU A 462 -1.59 -8.80 -7.65
CA LEU A 462 -2.81 -9.54 -7.97
C LEU A 462 -4.00 -8.68 -8.40
N MET A 463 -4.13 -7.47 -7.87
CA MET A 463 -5.18 -6.55 -8.30
C MET A 463 -4.96 -6.02 -9.72
N ASN A 464 -3.73 -6.08 -10.23
CA ASN A 464 -3.43 -5.70 -11.60
C ASN A 464 -3.77 -6.86 -12.55
N PRO A 465 -4.76 -6.72 -13.44
CA PRO A 465 -5.08 -7.78 -14.39
C PRO A 465 -4.01 -7.99 -15.47
N SER A 466 -3.02 -7.08 -15.58
CA SER A 466 -1.85 -7.25 -16.43
C SER A 466 -0.80 -8.11 -15.73
N PHE A 467 -0.17 -9.05 -16.46
CA PHE A 467 0.99 -9.79 -15.96
C PHE A 467 2.25 -8.94 -15.82
N MET A 468 2.23 -7.71 -16.36
CA MET A 468 3.31 -6.73 -16.24
C MET A 468 2.86 -5.54 -15.40
N PRO A 469 3.75 -4.98 -14.56
CA PRO A 469 3.46 -3.72 -13.88
C PRO A 469 3.12 -2.62 -14.89
N LEU A 470 2.08 -1.84 -14.61
CA LEU A 470 1.66 -0.71 -15.42
C LEU A 470 2.07 0.60 -14.73
N LEU A 471 2.60 1.55 -15.50
CA LEU A 471 2.88 2.89 -15.00
C LEU A 471 1.58 3.70 -15.05
N LEU A 472 1.05 4.00 -13.88
CA LEU A 472 -0.12 4.86 -13.73
C LEU A 472 0.26 6.29 -13.35
N TYR A 473 -0.62 7.21 -13.69
CA TYR A 473 -0.60 8.61 -13.26
C TYR A 473 -1.98 9.03 -12.76
N PHE A 474 -2.01 9.85 -11.73
CA PHE A 474 -3.23 10.50 -11.27
C PHE A 474 -2.94 11.93 -10.86
N GLU A 475 -3.94 12.77 -10.99
CA GLU A 475 -3.90 14.15 -10.48
C GLU A 475 -4.69 14.22 -9.17
N PRO A 476 -4.21 14.97 -8.19
CA PRO A 476 -4.97 15.24 -6.99
C PRO A 476 -6.27 15.96 -7.35
N ASN A 477 -7.39 15.50 -6.81
CA ASN A 477 -8.69 16.15 -6.96
C ASN A 477 -9.46 16.14 -5.63
N ASP A 478 -10.47 16.98 -5.52
CA ASP A 478 -11.31 17.10 -4.32
C ASP A 478 -12.53 16.16 -4.36
N GLU A 479 -12.62 15.23 -5.33
CA GLU A 479 -13.79 14.36 -5.51
C GLU A 479 -14.00 13.39 -4.35
N LEU A 480 -12.94 13.05 -3.59
CA LEU A 480 -13.08 12.16 -2.45
C LEU A 480 -14.02 12.73 -1.38
N ALA A 481 -13.92 14.02 -1.07
CA ALA A 481 -14.79 14.66 -0.09
C ALA A 481 -16.26 14.62 -0.56
N GLN A 482 -16.50 14.85 -1.85
CA GLN A 482 -17.82 14.77 -2.46
C GLN A 482 -18.35 13.32 -2.48
N LEU A 483 -17.51 12.36 -2.85
CA LEU A 483 -17.86 10.94 -2.85
C LEU A 483 -18.22 10.46 -1.44
N ALA A 484 -17.44 10.83 -0.43
CA ALA A 484 -17.71 10.48 0.96
C ALA A 484 -19.04 11.07 1.46
N GLU A 485 -19.41 12.28 1.02
CA GLU A 485 -20.68 12.91 1.34
C GLU A 485 -21.87 12.22 0.64
N GLN A 486 -21.73 11.90 -0.63
CA GLN A 486 -22.74 11.15 -1.40
C GLN A 486 -23.01 9.76 -0.81
N LEU A 487 -21.97 9.05 -0.38
CA LEU A 487 -22.12 7.74 0.24
C LEU A 487 -22.80 7.80 1.61
N ARG A 488 -22.62 8.88 2.36
CA ARG A 488 -23.35 9.15 3.61
C ARG A 488 -24.85 9.40 3.37
N GLU A 489 -25.17 10.17 2.35
CA GLU A 489 -26.56 10.51 2.01
C GLU A 489 -27.31 9.29 1.44
N GLY A 490 -26.69 8.56 0.52
CA GLY A 490 -27.26 7.32 -0.03
C GLY A 490 -27.43 6.19 0.99
N GLY A 491 -26.63 6.19 2.08
CA GLY A 491 -26.80 5.29 3.23
C GLY A 491 -28.06 5.62 4.03
N LYS A 492 -28.36 6.89 4.25
CA LYS A 492 -29.56 7.35 4.97
C LYS A 492 -30.86 7.04 4.21
N GLU A 493 -30.86 7.18 2.89
CA GLU A 493 -32.05 6.82 2.08
C GLU A 493 -32.35 5.31 2.12
N LYS A 494 -31.35 4.44 2.16
CA LYS A 494 -31.55 2.99 2.29
C LYS A 494 -32.03 2.57 3.69
N GLU A 495 -31.63 3.27 4.75
CA GLU A 495 -32.16 3.02 6.10
C GLU A 495 -33.60 3.48 6.25
N VAL A 496 -33.99 4.62 5.68
CA VAL A 496 -35.40 5.10 5.66
C VAL A 496 -36.30 4.14 4.89
N HIS A 497 -35.81 3.56 3.78
CA HIS A 497 -36.59 2.56 3.03
C HIS A 497 -36.67 1.18 3.70
N ARG A 498 -35.72 0.82 4.59
CA ARG A 498 -35.78 -0.42 5.40
C ARG A 498 -36.63 -0.27 6.66
N ALA A 499 -36.72 0.93 7.24
CA ALA A 499 -37.54 1.21 8.42
C ALA A 499 -39.01 1.45 8.09
N GLY A 500 -39.36 1.58 6.79
CA GLY A 500 -40.73 1.77 6.28
C GLY A 500 -41.37 0.50 5.68
N ARG A 501 -40.73 -0.64 5.88
CA ARG A 501 -41.28 -1.99 5.59
C ARG A 501 -41.29 -2.81 6.87
#